data_6450622d6e4d6f8e9c0af0b3ae005988
#
_entry.id   6450622d6e4d6f8e9c0af0b3ae005988
#
_cell.length_a   1.000
_cell.length_b   1.000
_cell.length_c   1.000
_cell.angle_alpha   90.00
_cell.angle_beta   90.00
_cell.angle_gamma   90.00
#
_symmetry.space_group_name_H-M   'P 1'
#
loop_
_entity.id
_entity.type
_entity.pdbx_description
1 polymer ?
#
loop_
_entity_poly.entity_id
_entity_poly.type
_entity_poly.pdbx_seq_one_letter_code
_entity_poly.pdbx_strand_id
1 'polypeptide(L)'
;MKLLTLNMHKGFSALNRRFILHELREAIRASQADVVFLQEVLGDHREHSTRYEEWPDGSQYEFLADTIWSSFAYGKNAVYPEGHHGNALLSKYPILRHANHDVSTRKAERRGLLHAVIHPPEEPRPMHLVCVHLGLTGGQRREQIRLLCELLARETDPEDPVIVAGDFNDWRQQAHDPLAAGAGLREVFIEAYGRAARTFPVRRPLLKLDRVYLRNLQVEQAEVLSGHPWRDLSDHAALSWHVHSHASRRN
;
A
#
# COMPACT_ATOMS: atom_id res chain seq x y z
N MET A 1 -3.62 12.22 -10.92
CA MET A 1 -2.77 11.86 -9.77
C MET A 1 -2.16 10.47 -10.02
N LYS A 2 -0.85 10.30 -9.80
CA LYS A 2 -0.13 9.03 -9.94
C LYS A 2 0.12 8.39 -8.59
N LEU A 3 -0.14 7.08 -8.50
CA LEU A 3 0.00 6.33 -7.26
C LEU A 3 0.84 5.07 -7.46
N LEU A 4 1.41 4.59 -6.35
CA LEU A 4 2.25 3.40 -6.30
C LEU A 4 1.91 2.57 -5.06
N THR A 5 1.89 1.23 -5.18
CA THR A 5 1.90 0.34 -4.00
C THR A 5 2.99 -0.72 -4.15
N LEU A 6 3.64 -1.04 -3.02
CA LEU A 6 4.69 -2.05 -2.95
C LEU A 6 4.79 -2.67 -1.56
N ASN A 7 4.76 -3.99 -1.46
CA ASN A 7 5.32 -4.70 -0.33
C ASN A 7 6.85 -4.67 -0.49
N MET A 8 7.53 -3.91 0.38
CA MET A 8 8.97 -3.62 0.24
C MET A 8 9.89 -4.62 0.94
N HIS A 9 9.34 -5.73 1.42
CA HIS A 9 10.10 -6.81 2.04
C HIS A 9 11.15 -6.29 3.05
N LYS A 10 10.74 -5.36 3.92
CA LYS A 10 11.58 -4.73 4.97
C LYS A 10 12.84 -4.01 4.46
N GLY A 11 12.87 -3.63 3.18
CA GLY A 11 14.05 -3.00 2.56
C GLY A 11 15.14 -3.99 2.14
N PHE A 12 14.77 -5.28 1.97
CA PHE A 12 15.67 -6.31 1.51
C PHE A 12 15.25 -6.89 0.16
N SER A 13 16.21 -7.31 -0.62
CA SER A 13 15.97 -8.07 -1.85
C SER A 13 15.35 -9.44 -1.54
N ALA A 14 14.78 -10.10 -2.53
CA ALA A 14 14.22 -11.45 -2.40
C ALA A 14 15.17 -12.38 -1.63
N LEU A 15 14.63 -13.14 -0.67
CA LEU A 15 15.35 -14.03 0.24
C LEU A 15 16.31 -13.30 1.22
N ASN A 16 16.09 -12.03 1.52
CA ASN A 16 16.91 -11.21 2.45
C ASN A 16 18.41 -11.19 2.13
N ARG A 17 18.79 -11.29 0.85
CA ARG A 17 20.19 -11.41 0.44
C ARG A 17 20.97 -10.12 0.51
N ARG A 18 20.33 -8.99 0.23
CA ARG A 18 20.95 -7.67 0.22
C ARG A 18 20.01 -6.66 0.86
N PHE A 19 20.58 -5.73 1.62
CA PHE A 19 19.89 -4.50 1.99
C PHE A 19 19.86 -3.58 0.77
N ILE A 20 18.68 -3.08 0.39
CA ILE A 20 18.47 -2.36 -0.88
C ILE A 20 17.58 -1.12 -0.69
N LEU A 21 17.50 -0.59 0.51
CA LEU A 21 16.60 0.51 0.83
C LEU A 21 16.95 1.79 0.04
N HIS A 22 18.23 2.03 -0.24
CA HIS A 22 18.69 3.17 -1.02
C HIS A 22 18.27 3.05 -2.49
N GLU A 23 18.49 1.90 -3.11
CA GLU A 23 18.06 1.63 -4.48
C GLU A 23 16.54 1.68 -4.60
N LEU A 24 15.83 1.19 -3.57
CA LEU A 24 14.37 1.25 -3.50
C LEU A 24 13.90 2.70 -3.45
N ARG A 25 14.52 3.56 -2.63
CA ARG A 25 14.22 4.99 -2.58
C ARG A 25 14.34 5.63 -3.97
N GLU A 26 15.46 5.40 -4.66
CA GLU A 26 15.67 5.97 -5.99
C GLU A 26 14.64 5.48 -7.02
N ALA A 27 14.24 4.20 -6.97
CA ALA A 27 13.20 3.67 -7.85
C ALA A 27 11.82 4.29 -7.56
N ILE A 28 11.47 4.47 -6.27
CA ILE A 28 10.22 5.13 -5.87
C ILE A 28 10.25 6.60 -6.32
N ARG A 29 11.37 7.32 -6.15
CA ARG A 29 11.56 8.69 -6.65
C ARG A 29 11.38 8.78 -8.16
N ALA A 30 12.04 7.89 -8.90
CA ALA A 30 11.96 7.84 -10.37
C ALA A 30 10.54 7.53 -10.87
N SER A 31 9.70 6.86 -10.06
CA SER A 31 8.29 6.62 -10.40
C SER A 31 7.48 7.90 -10.47
N GLN A 32 7.90 8.97 -9.80
CA GLN A 32 7.19 10.26 -9.66
C GLN A 32 5.77 10.13 -9.08
N ALA A 33 5.49 9.08 -8.32
CA ALA A 33 4.20 8.91 -7.66
C ALA A 33 3.89 10.08 -6.71
N ASP A 34 2.63 10.51 -6.68
CA ASP A 34 2.16 11.53 -5.76
C ASP A 34 1.84 10.96 -4.39
N VAL A 35 1.36 9.69 -4.37
CA VAL A 35 1.08 8.93 -3.15
C VAL A 35 1.68 7.52 -3.29
N VAL A 36 2.30 7.03 -2.21
CA VAL A 36 2.92 5.70 -2.15
C VAL A 36 2.37 4.92 -0.97
N PHE A 37 1.91 3.69 -1.23
CA PHE A 37 1.43 2.73 -0.24
C PHE A 37 2.49 1.66 -0.04
N LEU A 38 3.04 1.56 1.17
CA LEU A 38 4.13 0.62 1.47
C LEU A 38 3.71 -0.38 2.54
N GLN A 39 4.04 -1.65 2.34
CA GLN A 39 3.85 -2.72 3.30
C GLN A 39 5.20 -3.28 3.73
N GLU A 40 5.24 -3.91 4.89
CA GLU A 40 6.46 -4.44 5.54
C GLU A 40 7.54 -3.36 5.78
N VAL A 41 7.14 -2.15 6.13
CA VAL A 41 8.06 -1.07 6.44
C VAL A 41 8.58 -1.23 7.87
N LEU A 42 9.90 -1.26 8.05
CA LEU A 42 10.50 -1.23 9.39
C LEU A 42 10.49 0.19 9.94
N GLY A 43 10.05 0.31 11.19
CA GLY A 43 10.33 1.48 12.01
C GLY A 43 11.73 1.35 12.63
N ASP A 44 11.79 1.36 13.96
CA ASP A 44 13.06 1.09 14.65
C ASP A 44 13.45 -0.37 14.54
N HIS A 45 14.74 -0.65 14.32
CA HIS A 45 15.29 -2.00 14.38
C HIS A 45 16.73 -1.99 14.88
N ARG A 46 16.92 -2.39 16.14
CA ARG A 46 18.20 -2.26 16.86
C ARG A 46 19.34 -3.08 16.26
N GLU A 47 19.07 -4.32 15.84
CA GLU A 47 20.10 -5.20 15.29
C GLU A 47 20.51 -4.80 13.86
N HIS A 48 19.57 -4.35 13.03
CA HIS A 48 19.89 -3.95 11.67
C HIS A 48 20.70 -2.67 11.63
N SER A 49 20.44 -1.71 12.51
CA SER A 49 21.21 -0.46 12.61
C SER A 49 22.69 -0.70 12.98
N THR A 50 23.01 -1.80 13.67
CA THR A 50 24.41 -2.17 13.99
C THR A 50 25.05 -3.08 12.93
N ARG A 51 24.25 -3.77 12.12
CA ARG A 51 24.72 -4.76 11.16
C ARG A 51 24.98 -4.20 9.76
N TYR A 52 24.23 -3.17 9.36
CA TYR A 52 24.30 -2.56 8.04
C TYR A 52 24.78 -1.11 8.17
N GLU A 53 25.95 -0.79 7.59
CA GLU A 53 26.53 0.57 7.61
C GLU A 53 25.61 1.60 6.91
N GLU A 54 24.88 1.16 5.88
CA GLU A 54 23.96 2.00 5.11
C GLU A 54 22.55 2.09 5.73
N TRP A 55 22.38 1.59 6.98
CA TRP A 55 21.08 1.71 7.67
C TRP A 55 20.79 3.19 7.98
N PRO A 56 19.58 3.71 7.68
CA PRO A 56 19.25 5.09 7.96
C PRO A 56 19.24 5.37 9.47
N ASP A 57 19.62 6.59 9.88
CA ASP A 57 19.60 7.03 11.27
C ASP A 57 18.18 7.10 11.87
N GLY A 58 17.14 7.08 11.03
CA GLY A 58 15.73 7.09 11.40
C GLY A 58 14.97 5.86 10.93
N SER A 59 13.67 5.97 10.93
CA SER A 59 12.78 4.94 10.39
C SER A 59 12.88 4.84 8.86
N GLN A 60 12.58 3.65 8.32
CA GLN A 60 12.57 3.46 6.86
C GLN A 60 11.56 4.38 6.16
N TYR A 61 10.39 4.63 6.78
CA TYR A 61 9.37 5.49 6.15
C TYR A 61 9.80 6.96 6.10
N GLU A 62 10.51 7.48 7.11
CA GLU A 62 11.08 8.83 7.08
C GLU A 62 12.16 8.94 6.01
N PHE A 63 13.07 7.97 5.95
CA PHE A 63 14.11 7.91 4.93
C PHE A 63 13.55 7.85 3.50
N LEU A 64 12.48 7.09 3.28
CA LEU A 64 11.83 6.99 1.97
C LEU A 64 11.02 8.24 1.61
N ALA A 65 10.40 8.90 2.60
CA ALA A 65 9.67 10.15 2.38
C ALA A 65 10.60 11.25 1.88
N ASP A 66 11.80 11.35 2.48
CA ASP A 66 12.82 12.33 2.11
C ASP A 66 12.20 13.75 1.95
N THR A 67 12.63 14.49 0.94
CA THR A 67 12.14 15.83 0.62
C THR A 67 10.99 15.85 -0.39
N ILE A 68 10.64 14.69 -0.98
CA ILE A 68 9.64 14.59 -2.06
C ILE A 68 8.23 14.47 -1.52
N TRP A 69 8.05 13.59 -0.53
CA TRP A 69 6.76 13.39 0.12
C TRP A 69 6.77 14.13 1.47
N SER A 70 6.26 15.36 1.45
CA SER A 70 6.26 16.25 2.63
C SER A 70 5.41 15.74 3.79
N SER A 71 4.52 14.77 3.52
CA SER A 71 3.65 14.16 4.52
C SER A 71 3.75 12.64 4.47
N PHE A 72 3.81 12.02 5.63
CA PHE A 72 3.77 10.56 5.74
C PHE A 72 2.94 10.12 6.95
N ALA A 73 2.42 8.89 6.89
CA ALA A 73 1.76 8.22 8.00
C ALA A 73 2.34 6.82 8.14
N TYR A 74 2.47 6.34 9.38
CA TYR A 74 2.95 5.01 9.69
C TYR A 74 2.02 4.28 10.66
N GLY A 75 1.65 3.05 10.30
CA GLY A 75 0.82 2.17 11.11
C GLY A 75 1.66 1.01 11.65
N LYS A 76 2.04 1.10 12.93
CA LYS A 76 2.77 0.04 13.63
C LYS A 76 1.86 -1.18 13.81
N ASN A 77 2.22 -2.32 13.24
CA ASN A 77 1.43 -3.55 13.31
C ASN A 77 2.10 -4.61 14.19
N ALA A 78 3.28 -5.10 13.81
CA ALA A 78 4.00 -6.12 14.57
C ALA A 78 5.13 -5.47 15.38
N VAL A 79 5.18 -5.80 16.68
CA VAL A 79 6.22 -5.34 17.62
C VAL A 79 6.91 -6.57 18.19
N TYR A 80 8.23 -6.55 18.19
CA TYR A 80 9.11 -7.61 18.71
C TYR A 80 10.32 -6.97 19.43
N PRO A 81 11.13 -7.72 20.20
CA PRO A 81 12.19 -7.12 21.02
C PRO A 81 13.18 -6.26 20.26
N GLU A 82 13.50 -6.61 19.02
CA GLU A 82 14.47 -5.93 18.16
C GLU A 82 13.90 -4.68 17.48
N GLY A 83 12.55 -4.58 17.36
CA GLY A 83 11.92 -3.46 16.67
C GLY A 83 10.46 -3.66 16.33
N HIS A 84 10.02 -3.06 15.23
CA HIS A 84 8.64 -3.18 14.74
C HIS A 84 8.56 -2.95 13.23
N HIS A 85 7.51 -3.48 12.63
CA HIS A 85 7.16 -3.18 11.23
C HIS A 85 5.66 -2.95 11.06
N GLY A 86 5.30 -2.36 9.92
CA GLY A 86 3.92 -2.03 9.60
C GLY A 86 3.73 -1.54 8.19
N ASN A 87 2.67 -0.76 8.01
CA ASN A 87 2.34 -0.10 6.76
C ASN A 87 2.74 1.38 6.81
N ALA A 88 3.09 1.95 5.66
CA ALA A 88 3.31 3.39 5.53
C ALA A 88 2.59 3.98 4.33
N LEU A 89 2.25 5.25 4.43
CA LEU A 89 1.75 6.09 3.36
C LEU A 89 2.68 7.29 3.22
N LEU A 90 3.17 7.55 2.01
CA LEU A 90 3.91 8.77 1.69
C LEU A 90 3.05 9.61 0.76
N SER A 91 2.96 10.92 0.97
CA SER A 91 2.10 11.80 0.20
C SER A 91 2.78 13.14 -0.09
N LYS A 92 2.69 13.62 -1.33
CA LYS A 92 3.01 15.01 -1.69
C LYS A 92 1.97 15.99 -1.15
N TYR A 93 0.76 15.49 -0.86
CA TYR A 93 -0.32 16.29 -0.29
C TYR A 93 -0.32 16.20 1.23
N PRO A 94 -0.71 17.25 1.95
CA PRO A 94 -0.85 17.18 3.40
C PRO A 94 -1.80 16.07 3.83
N ILE A 95 -1.36 15.24 4.79
CA ILE A 95 -2.21 14.26 5.45
C ILE A 95 -2.96 15.00 6.56
N LEU A 96 -4.27 15.17 6.39
CA LEU A 96 -5.13 15.91 7.32
C LEU A 96 -5.35 15.13 8.62
N ARG A 97 -5.50 13.81 8.52
CA ARG A 97 -5.61 12.88 9.66
C ARG A 97 -5.22 11.48 9.23
N HIS A 98 -4.77 10.68 10.17
CA HIS A 98 -4.56 9.25 9.96
C HIS A 98 -4.80 8.44 11.23
N ALA A 99 -5.11 7.17 11.05
CA ALA A 99 -5.24 6.19 12.14
C ALA A 99 -4.86 4.80 11.64
N ASN A 100 -4.26 3.99 12.51
CA ASN A 100 -3.99 2.58 12.23
C ASN A 100 -4.97 1.72 13.01
N HIS A 101 -5.85 1.01 12.31
CA HIS A 101 -6.88 0.16 12.90
C HIS A 101 -6.36 -1.27 13.00
N ASP A 102 -6.24 -1.79 14.24
CA ASP A 102 -5.82 -3.18 14.47
C ASP A 102 -6.92 -4.14 13.97
N VAL A 103 -6.58 -4.95 12.98
CA VAL A 103 -7.45 -6.02 12.44
C VAL A 103 -6.83 -7.39 12.64
N SER A 104 -5.97 -7.53 13.64
CA SER A 104 -5.32 -8.78 13.98
C SER A 104 -6.33 -9.81 14.49
N THR A 105 -6.36 -10.97 13.86
CA THR A 105 -7.22 -12.10 14.28
C THR A 105 -6.43 -13.13 15.11
N ARG A 106 -5.11 -13.01 15.16
CA ARG A 106 -4.20 -13.88 15.92
C ARG A 106 -3.09 -13.06 16.57
N LYS A 107 -2.67 -13.46 17.77
CA LYS A 107 -1.57 -12.78 18.50
C LYS A 107 -0.23 -12.84 17.77
N ALA A 108 0.03 -13.98 17.09
CA ALA A 108 1.30 -14.21 16.38
C ALA A 108 1.41 -13.48 15.04
N GLU A 109 0.30 -13.01 14.48
CA GLU A 109 0.27 -12.32 13.19
C GLU A 109 -0.53 -11.03 13.32
N ARG A 110 0.19 -9.93 13.50
CA ARG A 110 -0.39 -8.62 13.68
C ARG A 110 -0.61 -7.93 12.33
N ARG A 111 -1.80 -7.39 12.13
CA ARG A 111 -2.22 -6.70 10.91
C ARG A 111 -2.97 -5.42 11.25
N GLY A 112 -2.80 -4.39 10.42
CA GLY A 112 -3.49 -3.12 10.57
C GLY A 112 -3.95 -2.57 9.23
N LEU A 113 -5.02 -1.79 9.27
CA LEU A 113 -5.47 -0.94 8.17
C LEU A 113 -4.98 0.48 8.48
N LEU A 114 -3.98 0.96 7.75
CA LEU A 114 -3.52 2.34 7.89
C LEU A 114 -4.42 3.22 7.02
N HIS A 115 -5.34 3.92 7.66
CA HIS A 115 -6.24 4.87 7.04
C HIS A 115 -5.68 6.28 7.16
N ALA A 116 -5.62 7.02 6.07
CA ALA A 116 -5.25 8.44 6.02
C ALA A 116 -6.21 9.22 5.14
N VAL A 117 -6.33 10.50 5.39
CA VAL A 117 -7.15 11.43 4.59
C VAL A 117 -6.26 12.54 4.07
N ILE A 118 -6.31 12.75 2.76
CA ILE A 118 -5.65 13.86 2.06
C ILE A 118 -6.69 14.70 1.34
N HIS A 119 -6.34 15.93 0.96
CA HIS A 119 -7.19 16.76 0.11
C HIS A 119 -6.34 17.37 -1.01
N PRO A 120 -6.19 16.68 -2.16
CA PRO A 120 -5.54 17.24 -3.33
C PRO A 120 -6.28 18.49 -3.82
N PRO A 121 -5.59 19.55 -4.29
CA PRO A 121 -6.22 20.83 -4.66
C PRO A 121 -7.29 20.73 -5.76
N GLU A 122 -7.15 19.77 -6.67
CA GLU A 122 -8.09 19.56 -7.77
C GLU A 122 -9.30 18.69 -7.38
N GLU A 123 -9.31 18.13 -6.16
CA GLU A 123 -10.38 17.26 -5.71
C GLU A 123 -11.43 18.06 -4.92
N PRO A 124 -12.73 17.93 -5.24
CA PRO A 124 -13.79 18.66 -4.54
C PRO A 124 -14.07 18.12 -3.12
N ARG A 125 -13.60 16.92 -2.83
CA ARG A 125 -13.81 16.21 -1.56
C ARG A 125 -12.51 15.65 -1.01
N PRO A 126 -12.37 15.51 0.31
CA PRO A 126 -11.27 14.76 0.92
C PRO A 126 -11.21 13.34 0.39
N MET A 127 -10.01 12.87 0.10
CA MET A 127 -9.74 11.52 -0.41
C MET A 127 -9.27 10.60 0.71
N HIS A 128 -9.88 9.44 0.83
CA HIS A 128 -9.53 8.42 1.80
C HIS A 128 -8.57 7.40 1.21
N LEU A 129 -7.46 7.19 1.89
CA LEU A 129 -6.40 6.25 1.52
C LEU A 129 -6.34 5.16 2.59
N VAL A 130 -6.40 3.88 2.20
CA VAL A 130 -6.23 2.76 3.13
C VAL A 130 -5.14 1.84 2.62
N CYS A 131 -4.01 1.79 3.36
CA CYS A 131 -2.93 0.85 3.09
C CYS A 131 -3.17 -0.44 3.86
N VAL A 132 -3.18 -1.57 3.16
CA VAL A 132 -3.48 -2.88 3.73
C VAL A 132 -2.32 -3.86 3.57
N HIS A 133 -2.16 -4.74 4.57
CA HIS A 133 -1.40 -5.99 4.47
C HIS A 133 -2.18 -7.04 5.23
N LEU A 134 -2.95 -7.87 4.50
CA LEU A 134 -3.89 -8.82 5.09
C LEU A 134 -3.21 -10.13 5.51
N GLY A 135 -3.93 -10.93 6.26
CA GLY A 135 -3.47 -12.21 6.80
C GLY A 135 -3.33 -13.31 5.76
N LEU A 136 -2.50 -14.32 6.08
CA LEU A 136 -2.15 -15.40 5.18
C LEU A 136 -3.28 -16.42 5.00
N THR A 137 -4.20 -16.57 5.96
CA THR A 137 -5.28 -17.55 5.87
C THR A 137 -6.59 -16.94 5.35
N GLY A 138 -7.40 -17.75 4.63
CA GLY A 138 -8.69 -17.29 4.11
C GLY A 138 -9.66 -16.82 5.19
N GLY A 139 -9.63 -17.45 6.40
CA GLY A 139 -10.45 -17.03 7.54
C GLY A 139 -10.07 -15.64 8.06
N GLN A 140 -8.77 -15.38 8.20
CA GLN A 140 -8.26 -14.06 8.59
C GLN A 140 -8.68 -13.00 7.59
N ARG A 141 -8.45 -13.23 6.30
CA ARG A 141 -8.81 -12.27 5.25
C ARG A 141 -10.30 -11.95 5.21
N ARG A 142 -11.18 -12.95 5.34
CA ARG A 142 -12.62 -12.67 5.37
C ARG A 142 -13.00 -11.73 6.50
N GLU A 143 -12.48 -11.96 7.70
CA GLU A 143 -12.74 -11.08 8.85
C GLU A 143 -12.13 -9.68 8.63
N GLN A 144 -10.92 -9.59 8.14
CA GLN A 144 -10.25 -8.33 7.88
C GLN A 144 -10.92 -7.51 6.77
N ILE A 145 -11.47 -8.17 5.74
CA ILE A 145 -12.27 -7.52 4.70
C ILE A 145 -13.61 -7.00 5.27
N ARG A 146 -14.26 -7.77 6.16
CA ARG A 146 -15.46 -7.30 6.86
C ARG A 146 -15.17 -6.04 7.67
N LEU A 147 -14.08 -6.04 8.46
CA LEU A 147 -13.63 -4.88 9.23
C LEU A 147 -13.24 -3.68 8.34
N LEU A 148 -12.67 -3.93 7.17
CA LEU A 148 -12.38 -2.87 6.18
C LEU A 148 -13.67 -2.24 5.65
N CYS A 149 -14.69 -3.04 5.32
CA CYS A 149 -15.99 -2.51 4.89
C CYS A 149 -16.65 -1.68 6.01
N GLU A 150 -16.59 -2.15 7.26
CA GLU A 150 -17.12 -1.41 8.43
C GLU A 150 -16.35 -0.10 8.68
N LEU A 151 -15.02 -0.12 8.53
CA LEU A 151 -14.21 1.09 8.61
C LEU A 151 -14.65 2.12 7.57
N LEU A 152 -14.78 1.72 6.31
CA LEU A 152 -15.18 2.61 5.23
C LEU A 152 -16.61 3.14 5.42
N ALA A 153 -17.54 2.31 5.84
CA ALA A 153 -18.93 2.74 6.14
C ALA A 153 -19.00 3.77 7.27
N ARG A 154 -18.09 3.71 8.25
CA ARG A 154 -18.04 4.65 9.38
C ARG A 154 -17.28 5.94 9.07
N GLU A 155 -16.20 5.86 8.32
CA GLU A 155 -15.22 6.96 8.16
C GLU A 155 -15.39 7.75 6.87
N THR A 156 -16.22 7.28 5.92
CA THR A 156 -16.36 7.91 4.61
C THR A 156 -17.81 8.12 4.22
N ASP A 157 -18.09 9.24 3.56
CA ASP A 157 -19.36 9.43 2.88
C ASP A 157 -19.43 8.58 1.60
N PRO A 158 -20.65 8.20 1.12
CA PRO A 158 -20.81 7.45 -0.13
C PRO A 158 -20.16 8.13 -1.34
N GLU A 159 -20.11 9.46 -1.37
CA GLU A 159 -19.55 10.27 -2.46
C GLU A 159 -18.05 10.53 -2.34
N ASP A 160 -17.41 10.16 -1.22
CA ASP A 160 -15.99 10.41 -1.04
C ASP A 160 -15.14 9.50 -1.93
N PRO A 161 -14.06 10.04 -2.55
CA PRO A 161 -13.05 9.26 -3.22
C PRO A 161 -12.32 8.35 -2.23
N VAL A 162 -12.24 7.06 -2.54
CA VAL A 162 -11.55 6.06 -1.69
C VAL A 162 -10.57 5.26 -2.53
N ILE A 163 -9.37 5.06 -1.99
CA ILE A 163 -8.33 4.18 -2.53
C ILE A 163 -7.93 3.19 -1.44
N VAL A 164 -8.06 1.89 -1.73
CA VAL A 164 -7.54 0.81 -0.88
C VAL A 164 -6.47 0.07 -1.67
N ALA A 165 -5.23 0.07 -1.19
CA ALA A 165 -4.13 -0.57 -1.90
C ALA A 165 -3.18 -1.31 -0.95
N GLY A 166 -2.53 -2.35 -1.45
CA GLY A 166 -1.52 -3.09 -0.73
C GLY A 166 -1.55 -4.60 -0.98
N ASP A 167 -0.93 -5.33 -0.07
CA ASP A 167 -0.84 -6.77 -0.10
C ASP A 167 -2.08 -7.41 0.57
N PHE A 168 -2.96 -7.94 -0.25
CA PHE A 168 -4.17 -8.64 0.18
C PHE A 168 -3.93 -10.11 0.52
N ASN A 169 -2.76 -10.68 0.16
CA ASN A 169 -2.48 -12.11 0.31
C ASN A 169 -3.58 -13.02 -0.30
N ASP A 170 -4.36 -12.47 -1.24
CA ASP A 170 -5.58 -13.11 -1.76
C ASP A 170 -5.41 -13.69 -3.16
N TRP A 171 -4.57 -14.72 -3.31
CA TRP A 171 -4.37 -15.40 -4.60
C TRP A 171 -5.65 -16.03 -5.19
N ARG A 172 -6.66 -16.30 -4.33
CA ARG A 172 -7.96 -16.88 -4.74
C ARG A 172 -9.00 -15.85 -5.15
N GLN A 173 -8.69 -14.56 -5.03
CA GLN A 173 -9.56 -13.43 -5.41
C GLN A 173 -10.91 -13.42 -4.64
N GLN A 174 -10.90 -13.83 -3.37
CA GLN A 174 -12.09 -13.88 -2.52
C GLN A 174 -12.47 -12.52 -1.92
N ALA A 175 -11.59 -11.51 -2.03
CA ALA A 175 -11.84 -10.16 -1.54
C ALA A 175 -12.75 -9.33 -2.47
N HIS A 176 -12.79 -9.66 -3.78
CA HIS A 176 -13.42 -8.80 -4.79
C HIS A 176 -14.92 -8.59 -4.54
N ASP A 177 -15.69 -9.68 -4.47
CA ASP A 177 -17.14 -9.59 -4.31
C ASP A 177 -17.58 -8.93 -2.99
N PRO A 178 -16.98 -9.28 -1.81
CA PRO A 178 -17.30 -8.60 -0.57
C PRO A 178 -16.98 -7.10 -0.58
N LEU A 179 -15.87 -6.67 -1.20
CA LEU A 179 -15.50 -5.26 -1.28
C LEU A 179 -16.39 -4.49 -2.26
N ALA A 180 -16.78 -5.11 -3.38
CA ALA A 180 -17.72 -4.51 -4.32
C ALA A 180 -19.11 -4.33 -3.69
N ALA A 181 -19.64 -5.38 -3.05
CA ALA A 181 -20.95 -5.35 -2.44
C ALA A 181 -21.02 -4.51 -1.14
N GLY A 182 -19.97 -4.60 -0.29
CA GLY A 182 -19.97 -3.99 1.05
C GLY A 182 -19.47 -2.55 1.09
N ALA A 183 -18.65 -2.13 0.10
CA ALA A 183 -18.02 -0.80 0.11
C ALA A 183 -18.07 -0.09 -1.25
N GLY A 184 -18.70 -0.65 -2.28
CA GLY A 184 -18.76 -0.06 -3.62
C GLY A 184 -17.41 0.05 -4.32
N LEU A 185 -16.45 -0.78 -3.93
CA LEU A 185 -15.08 -0.72 -4.43
C LEU A 185 -14.92 -1.54 -5.72
N ARG A 186 -14.19 -1.00 -6.70
CA ARG A 186 -13.86 -1.63 -7.98
C ARG A 186 -12.36 -1.89 -8.05
N GLU A 187 -11.95 -3.05 -8.54
CA GLU A 187 -10.53 -3.40 -8.65
C GLU A 187 -9.94 -2.88 -9.96
N VAL A 188 -8.85 -2.13 -9.85
CA VAL A 188 -8.22 -1.36 -10.93
C VAL A 188 -7.81 -2.21 -12.12
N PHE A 189 -7.12 -3.34 -11.90
CA PHE A 189 -6.61 -4.19 -12.99
C PHE A 189 -7.71 -5.05 -13.61
N ILE A 190 -8.72 -5.45 -12.84
CA ILE A 190 -9.91 -6.13 -13.39
C ILE A 190 -10.67 -5.16 -14.29
N GLU A 191 -10.86 -3.91 -13.86
CA GLU A 191 -11.53 -2.89 -14.67
C GLU A 191 -10.75 -2.57 -15.96
N ALA A 192 -9.43 -2.37 -15.85
CA ALA A 192 -8.60 -1.99 -17.00
C ALA A 192 -8.30 -3.13 -17.96
N TYR A 193 -8.15 -4.37 -17.47
CA TYR A 193 -7.62 -5.50 -18.25
C TYR A 193 -8.43 -6.79 -18.15
N GLY A 194 -9.59 -6.78 -17.48
CA GLY A 194 -10.44 -7.95 -17.28
C GLY A 194 -9.85 -9.02 -16.34
N ARG A 195 -8.73 -8.74 -15.69
CA ARG A 195 -8.05 -9.66 -14.78
C ARG A 195 -7.18 -8.95 -13.76
N ALA A 196 -7.10 -9.49 -12.55
CA ALA A 196 -6.23 -8.95 -11.52
C ALA A 196 -4.74 -9.13 -11.84
N ALA A 197 -3.92 -8.19 -11.37
CA ALA A 197 -2.48 -8.19 -11.54
C ALA A 197 -1.81 -9.42 -10.91
N ARG A 198 -0.80 -9.99 -11.56
CA ARG A 198 0.09 -10.97 -10.97
C ARG A 198 1.33 -10.25 -10.45
N THR A 199 1.65 -10.42 -9.17
CA THR A 199 2.69 -9.63 -8.50
C THR A 199 3.76 -10.46 -7.81
N PHE A 200 3.48 -11.74 -7.50
CA PHE A 200 4.40 -12.58 -6.74
C PHE A 200 4.66 -13.94 -7.41
N PRO A 201 5.89 -14.48 -7.34
CA PRO A 201 7.13 -13.76 -7.03
C PRO A 201 7.51 -12.84 -8.20
N VAL A 202 8.12 -11.68 -7.94
CA VAL A 202 8.37 -10.63 -8.93
C VAL A 202 9.08 -11.10 -10.20
N ARG A 203 10.05 -12.03 -10.09
CA ARG A 203 10.84 -12.53 -11.23
C ARG A 203 10.04 -13.45 -12.17
N ARG A 204 8.95 -14.04 -11.68
CA ARG A 204 8.01 -14.87 -12.46
C ARG A 204 6.61 -14.77 -11.83
N PRO A 205 5.89 -13.67 -12.07
CA PRO A 205 4.64 -13.39 -11.39
C PRO A 205 3.55 -14.43 -11.72
N LEU A 206 3.15 -15.18 -10.69
CA LEU A 206 2.12 -16.23 -10.77
C LEU A 206 0.93 -15.91 -9.89
N LEU A 207 1.19 -15.44 -8.66
CA LEU A 207 0.16 -15.15 -7.66
C LEU A 207 -0.27 -13.68 -7.74
N LYS A 208 -1.52 -13.45 -7.41
CA LYS A 208 -2.20 -12.16 -7.47
C LYS A 208 -2.39 -11.65 -6.04
N LEU A 209 -1.31 -11.26 -5.35
CA LEU A 209 -1.33 -10.90 -3.94
C LEU A 209 -1.68 -9.43 -3.72
N ASP A 210 -1.07 -8.55 -4.50
CA ASP A 210 -1.23 -7.11 -4.37
C ASP A 210 -2.42 -6.63 -5.20
N ARG A 211 -3.20 -5.69 -4.66
CA ARG A 211 -4.44 -5.19 -5.24
C ARG A 211 -4.58 -3.69 -5.05
N VAL A 212 -5.36 -3.11 -5.95
CA VAL A 212 -5.81 -1.72 -5.87
C VAL A 212 -7.30 -1.66 -6.10
N TYR A 213 -8.03 -1.08 -5.16
CA TYR A 213 -9.46 -0.85 -5.24
C TYR A 213 -9.79 0.62 -5.16
N LEU A 214 -10.77 1.07 -5.93
CA LEU A 214 -11.21 2.45 -6.02
C LEU A 214 -12.72 2.60 -5.82
N ARG A 215 -13.13 3.71 -5.24
CA ARG A 215 -14.51 4.22 -5.25
C ARG A 215 -14.49 5.69 -5.62
N ASN A 216 -15.44 6.14 -6.46
CA ASN A 216 -15.62 7.51 -6.95
C ASN A 216 -14.39 8.12 -7.65
N LEU A 217 -13.52 7.28 -8.21
CA LEU A 217 -12.37 7.63 -9.02
C LEU A 217 -12.38 6.81 -10.31
N GLN A 218 -11.82 7.36 -11.38
CA GLN A 218 -11.59 6.65 -12.63
C GLN A 218 -10.11 6.33 -12.81
N VAL A 219 -9.83 5.13 -13.29
CA VAL A 219 -8.50 4.70 -13.69
C VAL A 219 -8.25 5.19 -15.12
N GLU A 220 -7.10 5.81 -15.33
CA GLU A 220 -6.62 6.21 -16.64
C GLU A 220 -5.58 5.22 -17.17
N GLN A 221 -4.67 4.78 -16.30
CA GLN A 221 -3.60 3.84 -16.62
C GLN A 221 -3.29 3.00 -15.39
N ALA A 222 -2.95 1.71 -15.60
CA ALA A 222 -2.45 0.83 -14.56
C ALA A 222 -1.32 -0.04 -15.10
N GLU A 223 -0.28 -0.28 -14.29
CA GLU A 223 0.93 -0.98 -14.71
C GLU A 223 1.48 -1.86 -13.57
N VAL A 224 1.99 -3.04 -13.95
CA VAL A 224 2.76 -3.93 -13.07
C VAL A 224 4.25 -3.70 -13.31
N LEU A 225 4.95 -3.17 -12.32
CA LEU A 225 6.38 -2.86 -12.39
C LEU A 225 7.19 -4.10 -11.98
N SER A 226 7.50 -4.97 -12.92
CA SER A 226 8.26 -6.22 -12.71
C SER A 226 9.57 -6.30 -13.49
N GLY A 227 9.91 -5.26 -14.27
CA GLY A 227 11.19 -5.09 -14.97
C GLY A 227 12.29 -4.55 -14.06
N HIS A 228 13.49 -4.32 -14.62
CA HIS A 228 14.55 -3.61 -13.91
C HIS A 228 14.16 -2.13 -13.69
N PRO A 229 14.42 -1.53 -12.51
CA PRO A 229 15.09 -2.10 -11.34
C PRO A 229 14.14 -2.90 -10.39
N TRP A 230 12.82 -2.82 -10.54
CA TRP A 230 11.82 -3.33 -9.59
C TRP A 230 11.96 -4.82 -9.26
N ARG A 231 12.34 -5.64 -10.27
CA ARG A 231 12.54 -7.09 -10.10
C ARG A 231 13.62 -7.47 -9.07
N ASP A 232 14.47 -6.52 -8.69
CA ASP A 232 15.60 -6.74 -7.79
C ASP A 232 15.40 -6.04 -6.43
N LEU A 233 14.32 -5.26 -6.27
CA LEU A 233 14.03 -4.41 -5.11
C LEU A 233 13.03 -5.00 -4.11
N SER A 234 12.35 -6.09 -4.45
CA SER A 234 11.45 -6.81 -3.57
C SER A 234 11.22 -8.20 -4.15
N ASP A 235 10.55 -9.07 -3.42
CA ASP A 235 9.97 -10.31 -3.95
C ASP A 235 8.56 -10.10 -4.53
N HIS A 236 7.94 -8.94 -4.28
CA HIS A 236 6.71 -8.48 -4.91
C HIS A 236 6.97 -7.50 -6.06
N ALA A 237 6.17 -7.55 -7.12
CA ALA A 237 6.12 -6.51 -8.13
C ALA A 237 5.31 -5.31 -7.62
N ALA A 238 5.81 -4.10 -7.84
CA ALA A 238 5.05 -2.91 -7.53
C ALA A 238 3.89 -2.71 -8.52
N LEU A 239 2.80 -2.09 -8.05
CA LEU A 239 1.69 -1.64 -8.90
C LEU A 239 1.69 -0.12 -8.98
N SER A 240 1.61 0.43 -10.18
CA SER A 240 1.46 1.86 -10.42
C SER A 240 0.18 2.12 -11.18
N TRP A 241 -0.54 3.21 -10.83
CA TRP A 241 -1.76 3.59 -11.53
C TRP A 241 -1.97 5.10 -11.51
N HIS A 242 -2.72 5.58 -12.48
CA HIS A 242 -3.17 6.97 -12.57
C HIS A 242 -4.68 7.04 -12.36
N VAL A 243 -5.11 8.02 -11.56
CA VAL A 243 -6.52 8.29 -11.34
C VAL A 243 -6.86 9.75 -11.57
N HIS A 244 -8.12 9.99 -11.91
CA HIS A 244 -8.75 11.31 -11.88
C HIS A 244 -10.16 11.18 -11.29
N SER A 245 -10.67 12.27 -10.72
CA SER A 245 -12.06 12.33 -10.26
C SER A 245 -13.03 12.47 -11.44
N HIS A 246 -14.28 12.09 -11.21
CA HIS A 246 -15.36 12.29 -12.18
C HIS A 246 -15.59 13.79 -12.53
N ALA A 247 -15.19 14.70 -11.64
CA ALA A 247 -15.36 16.14 -11.82
C ALA A 247 -14.37 16.75 -12.83
N SER A 248 -13.18 16.18 -13.02
CA SER A 248 -12.10 16.74 -13.86
C SER A 248 -12.36 16.70 -15.37
N ARG A 249 -13.46 16.07 -15.83
CA ARG A 249 -13.82 16.00 -17.27
C ARG A 249 -14.88 17.01 -17.73
N ARG A 250 -15.28 17.98 -16.89
CA ARG A 250 -16.32 18.97 -17.23
C ARG A 250 -15.79 20.35 -17.63
N ASN A 251 -14.49 20.45 -17.95
CA ASN A 251 -13.91 21.69 -18.51
C ASN A 251 -13.31 21.44 -19.91
#